data_5d53205d642de25c55efff60a2d1277f
#
_entry.id   5d53205d642de25c55efff60a2d1277f
#
_cell.length_a   1.000
_cell.length_b   1.000
_cell.length_c   1.000
_cell.angle_alpha   90.00
_cell.angle_beta   90.00
_cell.angle_gamma   90.00
#
_symmetry.space_group_name_H-M   'P 1'
#
loop_
_entity.id
_entity.type
_entity.pdbx_description
1 polymer ?
#
loop_
_entity_poly.entity_id
_entity_poly.type
_entity_poly.pdbx_seq_one_letter_code
_entity_poly.pdbx_strand_id
1 'polypeptide(L)'
;MLYAGITCMLSLVLFCTGAMACPELAVAEEKERFFRPSRLPALNNRPISSSFFDPYVDKQPDQIRLPASLTVSPEDTLLNYYSILREAAHFSEGTGGCGTVGMAELPYPIAYRFLTPAYRKRLTYKAYLEKHADITHTSLLKLKPVRNDRVDGSLRYFVELETILGTKKGVTPFAYSYGFVYVKRVGNGYLIDDIQLTGEDFLCAPYHGWDWKAEHVIRIKYGDWCKLVGTMHPTRRTGYVKQIDVLGTDGETYRFEFVQLTNQMDVEVGQYRRAPDGSWKPVTINPETCLEGGNG
;
A
#
# COMPACT_ATOMS: atom_id res chain seq x y z
N MET A 1 -79.57 30.57 -13.43
CA MET A 1 -79.15 29.18 -13.54
C MET A 1 -77.64 29.19 -13.66
N LEU A 2 -76.98 28.93 -12.52
CA LEU A 2 -75.53 28.87 -12.41
C LEU A 2 -75.07 27.43 -12.43
N TYR A 3 -74.12 27.13 -13.32
CA TYR A 3 -73.35 25.89 -13.26
C TYR A 3 -71.99 26.19 -12.69
N ALA A 4 -71.69 25.60 -11.57
CA ALA A 4 -70.39 25.66 -10.94
C ALA A 4 -69.52 24.50 -11.48
N GLY A 5 -68.36 24.86 -12.07
CA GLY A 5 -67.34 23.90 -12.50
C GLY A 5 -66.35 23.61 -11.36
N ILE A 6 -66.25 22.34 -10.98
CA ILE A 6 -65.26 21.85 -10.00
C ILE A 6 -64.01 21.48 -10.76
N THR A 7 -62.95 22.26 -10.53
CA THR A 7 -61.60 21.99 -11.03
C THR A 7 -60.87 21.07 -10.03
N CYS A 8 -60.62 19.84 -10.42
CA CYS A 8 -59.83 18.87 -9.67
C CYS A 8 -58.35 19.16 -9.86
N MET A 9 -57.68 19.71 -8.85
CA MET A 9 -56.24 19.80 -8.80
C MET A 9 -55.61 18.47 -8.42
N LEU A 10 -54.93 17.85 -9.36
CA LEU A 10 -54.12 16.67 -9.15
C LEU A 10 -52.78 17.13 -8.55
N SER A 11 -52.60 16.95 -7.26
CA SER A 11 -51.33 17.18 -6.56
C SER A 11 -50.36 16.00 -6.85
N LEU A 12 -49.39 16.25 -7.69
CA LEU A 12 -48.27 15.33 -7.95
C LEU A 12 -47.36 15.30 -6.72
N VAL A 13 -47.45 14.25 -5.90
CA VAL A 13 -46.51 14.02 -4.81
C VAL A 13 -45.24 13.40 -5.41
N LEU A 14 -44.19 14.20 -5.59
CA LEU A 14 -42.85 13.70 -5.87
C LEU A 14 -42.30 13.01 -4.62
N PHE A 15 -42.25 11.69 -4.64
CA PHE A 15 -41.44 10.93 -3.68
C PHE A 15 -39.96 11.13 -4.01
N CYS A 16 -39.30 12.03 -3.31
CA CYS A 16 -37.83 12.04 -3.23
C CYS A 16 -37.39 10.82 -2.41
N THR A 17 -37.00 9.75 -3.07
CA THR A 17 -36.19 8.68 -2.47
C THR A 17 -34.75 9.17 -2.33
N GLY A 18 -34.51 10.09 -1.40
CA GLY A 18 -33.16 10.40 -0.97
C GLY A 18 -32.68 9.24 -0.10
N ALA A 19 -31.66 8.52 -0.55
CA ALA A 19 -30.89 7.64 0.30
C ALA A 19 -30.35 8.48 1.47
N MET A 20 -30.96 8.35 2.65
CA MET A 20 -30.40 8.92 3.88
C MET A 20 -29.10 8.16 4.15
N ALA A 21 -27.96 8.76 3.81
CA ALA A 21 -26.67 8.29 4.30
C ALA A 21 -26.75 8.26 5.83
N CYS A 22 -26.40 7.13 6.40
CA CYS A 22 -26.45 6.91 7.84
C CYS A 22 -25.56 7.99 8.50
N PRO A 23 -26.05 8.82 9.44
CA PRO A 23 -25.26 9.92 10.00
C PRO A 23 -23.99 9.45 10.70
N GLU A 24 -23.94 8.20 11.14
CA GLU A 24 -22.78 7.58 11.77
C GLU A 24 -21.64 7.31 10.79
N LEU A 25 -21.94 6.96 9.53
CA LEU A 25 -20.94 6.84 8.43
C LEU A 25 -20.39 8.19 8.04
N ALA A 26 -21.22 9.23 7.96
CA ALA A 26 -20.77 10.58 7.64
C ALA A 26 -19.88 11.17 8.74
N VAL A 27 -20.16 10.90 10.01
CA VAL A 27 -19.33 11.35 11.15
C VAL A 27 -18.01 10.59 11.21
N ALA A 28 -17.99 9.29 10.86
CA ALA A 28 -16.74 8.52 10.79
C ALA A 28 -15.86 9.00 9.65
N GLU A 29 -16.43 9.29 8.48
CA GLU A 29 -15.71 9.81 7.31
C GLU A 29 -15.16 11.22 7.58
N GLU A 30 -15.89 12.07 8.31
CA GLU A 30 -15.44 13.40 8.71
C GLU A 30 -14.30 13.34 9.74
N LYS A 31 -14.34 12.42 10.71
CA LYS A 31 -13.26 12.19 11.68
C LYS A 31 -12.00 11.67 10.99
N GLU A 32 -12.10 10.69 10.09
CA GLU A 32 -10.96 10.19 9.33
C GLU A 32 -10.32 11.28 8.45
N ARG A 33 -11.14 12.15 7.87
CA ARG A 33 -10.69 13.30 7.07
C ARG A 33 -9.86 14.31 7.88
N PHE A 34 -10.10 14.45 9.17
CA PHE A 34 -9.37 15.35 10.06
C PHE A 34 -8.05 14.77 10.58
N PHE A 35 -8.00 13.46 10.77
CA PHE A 35 -6.89 12.83 11.49
C PHE A 35 -5.93 12.04 10.60
N ARG A 36 -6.33 11.73 9.37
CA ARG A 36 -5.52 10.93 8.44
C ARG A 36 -5.31 11.68 7.12
N PRO A 37 -4.05 11.95 6.72
CA PRO A 37 -3.74 12.46 5.38
C PRO A 37 -4.23 11.53 4.26
N SER A 38 -4.15 10.20 4.45
CA SER A 38 -4.75 9.23 3.56
C SER A 38 -6.27 9.17 3.74
N ARG A 39 -7.00 9.15 2.60
CA ARG A 39 -8.44 8.91 2.54
C ARG A 39 -8.77 7.46 2.19
N LEU A 40 -7.76 6.61 2.07
CA LEU A 40 -7.94 5.21 1.70
C LEU A 40 -8.31 4.38 2.93
N PRO A 41 -9.22 3.41 2.79
CA PRO A 41 -9.49 2.46 3.85
C PRO A 41 -8.26 1.59 4.09
N ALA A 42 -8.04 1.18 5.34
CA ALA A 42 -7.02 0.21 5.67
C ALA A 42 -7.41 -1.18 5.12
N LEU A 43 -6.54 -1.79 4.33
CA LEU A 43 -6.75 -3.11 3.75
C LEU A 43 -6.59 -4.23 4.79
N ASN A 44 -5.81 -4.01 5.84
CA ASN A 44 -5.56 -4.93 6.95
C ASN A 44 -6.64 -4.84 8.05
N ASN A 45 -7.89 -4.62 7.67
CA ASN A 45 -9.03 -4.60 8.58
C ASN A 45 -9.70 -5.99 8.71
N ARG A 46 -8.89 -7.06 8.73
CA ARG A 46 -9.43 -8.40 9.02
C ARG A 46 -9.77 -8.48 10.50
N PRO A 47 -10.98 -8.92 10.87
CA PRO A 47 -11.34 -9.04 12.26
C PRO A 47 -10.50 -10.13 12.92
N ILE A 48 -9.65 -9.72 13.85
CA ILE A 48 -8.91 -10.62 14.72
C ILE A 48 -9.50 -10.45 16.10
N SER A 49 -10.16 -11.50 16.63
CA SER A 49 -10.69 -11.44 17.99
C SER A 49 -9.54 -11.44 19.00
N SER A 50 -9.73 -10.81 20.16
CA SER A 50 -8.75 -10.86 21.24
C SER A 50 -8.40 -12.30 21.63
N SER A 51 -9.38 -13.21 21.60
CA SER A 51 -9.17 -14.64 21.87
C SER A 51 -8.23 -15.35 20.90
N PHE A 52 -7.97 -14.77 19.72
CA PHE A 52 -6.94 -15.29 18.81
C PHE A 52 -5.55 -15.25 19.44
N PHE A 53 -5.29 -14.28 20.29
CA PHE A 53 -4.00 -14.06 20.92
C PHE A 53 -3.77 -14.91 22.17
N ASP A 54 -4.85 -15.38 22.82
CA ASP A 54 -4.77 -16.14 24.09
C ASP A 54 -3.79 -17.33 24.06
N PRO A 55 -3.76 -18.18 23.00
CA PRO A 55 -2.83 -19.30 22.92
C PRO A 55 -1.36 -18.90 22.84
N TYR A 56 -1.07 -17.62 22.61
CA TYR A 56 0.30 -17.12 22.35
C TYR A 56 0.86 -16.30 23.49
N VAL A 57 0.09 -16.06 24.56
CA VAL A 57 0.55 -15.37 25.77
C VAL A 57 1.81 -16.06 26.29
N ASP A 58 2.82 -15.27 26.65
CA ASP A 58 4.12 -15.70 27.18
C ASP A 58 4.95 -16.62 26.28
N LYS A 59 4.57 -16.79 25.01
CA LYS A 59 5.32 -17.59 24.05
C LYS A 59 6.38 -16.79 23.31
N GLN A 60 7.56 -17.36 23.24
CA GLN A 60 8.62 -16.88 22.35
C GLN A 60 8.34 -17.28 20.88
N PRO A 61 8.89 -16.55 19.90
CA PRO A 61 8.61 -16.82 18.48
C PRO A 61 8.86 -18.26 18.05
N ASP A 62 9.85 -18.94 18.58
CA ASP A 62 10.19 -20.33 18.25
C ASP A 62 9.15 -21.36 18.73
N GLN A 63 8.40 -21.01 19.77
CA GLN A 63 7.31 -21.83 20.32
C GLN A 63 5.98 -21.66 19.56
N ILE A 64 5.90 -20.67 18.65
CA ILE A 64 4.68 -20.35 17.92
C ILE A 64 4.63 -21.09 16.59
N ARG A 65 3.50 -21.72 16.34
CA ARG A 65 3.13 -22.28 15.04
C ARG A 65 1.94 -21.50 14.49
N LEU A 66 2.10 -20.92 13.30
CA LEU A 66 0.99 -20.21 12.64
C LEU A 66 -0.07 -21.23 12.17
N PRO A 67 -1.36 -20.90 12.33
CA PRO A 67 -2.42 -21.61 11.64
C PRO A 67 -2.19 -21.57 10.12
N ALA A 68 -2.34 -22.71 9.44
CA ALA A 68 -2.11 -22.79 7.99
C ALA A 68 -3.04 -21.86 7.19
N SER A 69 -4.24 -21.59 7.72
CA SER A 69 -5.21 -20.68 7.12
C SER A 69 -4.72 -19.23 6.97
N LEU A 70 -3.70 -18.83 7.71
CA LEU A 70 -3.16 -17.47 7.64
C LEU A 70 -2.19 -17.25 6.47
N THR A 71 -1.70 -18.34 5.84
CA THR A 71 -0.64 -18.30 4.84
C THR A 71 -1.01 -19.03 3.55
N VAL A 72 -2.30 -19.11 3.22
CA VAL A 72 -2.85 -19.88 2.09
C VAL A 72 -2.42 -19.29 0.75
N SER A 73 -2.41 -17.98 0.64
CA SER A 73 -1.96 -17.24 -0.55
C SER A 73 -0.96 -16.15 -0.16
N PRO A 74 -0.20 -15.61 -1.12
CA PRO A 74 0.69 -14.49 -0.86
C PRO A 74 -0.04 -13.27 -0.30
N GLU A 75 -1.20 -12.92 -0.88
CA GLU A 75 -2.03 -11.81 -0.46
C GLU A 75 -2.59 -12.04 0.95
N ASP A 76 -3.09 -13.25 1.24
CA ASP A 76 -3.56 -13.59 2.59
C ASP A 76 -2.44 -13.49 3.62
N THR A 77 -1.24 -13.94 3.26
CA THR A 77 -0.06 -13.83 4.12
C THR A 77 0.20 -12.37 4.49
N LEU A 78 0.21 -11.47 3.51
CA LEU A 78 0.45 -10.04 3.73
C LEU A 78 -0.69 -9.37 4.51
N LEU A 79 -1.94 -9.64 4.13
CA LEU A 79 -3.10 -9.07 4.80
C LEU A 79 -3.17 -9.54 6.26
N ASN A 80 -2.92 -10.82 6.55
CA ASN A 80 -2.92 -11.36 7.90
C ASN A 80 -1.72 -10.84 8.72
N TYR A 81 -0.54 -10.76 8.12
CA TYR A 81 0.65 -10.20 8.76
C TYR A 81 0.40 -8.76 9.25
N TYR A 82 -0.08 -7.89 8.35
CA TYR A 82 -0.37 -6.51 8.72
C TYR A 82 -1.61 -6.38 9.62
N SER A 83 -2.60 -7.28 9.52
CA SER A 83 -3.74 -7.29 10.45
C SER A 83 -3.30 -7.64 11.88
N ILE A 84 -2.35 -8.56 12.04
CA ILE A 84 -1.76 -8.87 13.35
C ILE A 84 -0.95 -7.66 13.85
N LEU A 85 -0.14 -7.03 13.00
CA LEU A 85 0.62 -5.83 13.37
C LEU A 85 -0.27 -4.62 13.69
N ARG A 86 -1.49 -4.57 13.16
CA ARG A 86 -2.46 -3.53 13.51
C ARG A 86 -2.81 -3.54 14.99
N GLU A 87 -2.84 -4.72 15.61
CA GLU A 87 -3.14 -4.90 17.03
C GLU A 87 -1.90 -4.73 17.93
N ALA A 88 -0.72 -4.53 17.33
CA ALA A 88 0.53 -4.36 18.05
C ALA A 88 0.79 -2.90 18.40
N ALA A 89 1.38 -2.67 19.57
CA ALA A 89 1.90 -1.37 19.97
C ALA A 89 3.20 -1.57 20.77
N HIS A 90 4.24 -0.84 20.40
CA HIS A 90 5.51 -0.86 21.13
C HIS A 90 5.91 0.57 21.49
N PHE A 91 6.18 0.80 22.78
CA PHE A 91 6.60 2.09 23.29
C PHE A 91 8.01 1.96 23.83
N SER A 92 8.91 2.82 23.38
CA SER A 92 10.20 3.00 24.00
C SER A 92 10.05 3.70 25.35
N GLU A 93 11.06 3.59 26.22
CA GLU A 93 11.03 4.23 27.52
C GLU A 93 10.83 5.75 27.41
N GLY A 94 9.84 6.26 28.13
CA GLY A 94 9.47 7.68 28.15
C GLY A 94 8.71 8.17 26.91
N THR A 95 8.31 7.29 26.01
CA THR A 95 7.40 7.63 24.92
C THR A 95 5.96 7.28 25.29
N GLY A 96 5.02 8.00 24.70
CA GLY A 96 3.60 7.79 24.87
C GLY A 96 2.84 8.31 23.67
N GLY A 97 1.57 8.01 23.59
CA GLY A 97 0.74 8.43 22.46
C GLY A 97 -0.74 8.35 22.78
N CYS A 98 -1.56 8.88 21.87
CA CYS A 98 -3.00 8.75 21.90
C CYS A 98 -3.39 7.47 21.16
N GLY A 99 -4.27 6.68 21.73
CA GLY A 99 -4.82 5.48 21.12
C GLY A 99 -4.92 4.33 22.10
N THR A 100 -5.52 3.24 21.63
CA THR A 100 -5.53 1.99 22.37
C THR A 100 -4.18 1.32 22.23
N VAL A 101 -3.67 0.78 23.34
CA VAL A 101 -2.43 -0.02 23.34
C VAL A 101 -2.62 -1.34 22.55
N GLY A 102 -3.86 -1.63 22.13
CA GLY A 102 -4.20 -2.87 21.45
C GLY A 102 -3.85 -4.08 22.32
N MET A 103 -3.14 -5.03 21.72
CA MET A 103 -2.58 -6.19 22.40
C MET A 103 -1.12 -5.96 22.84
N ALA A 104 -0.65 -4.72 22.90
CA ALA A 104 0.70 -4.33 23.21
C ALA A 104 1.74 -5.10 22.37
N GLU A 105 2.72 -5.73 22.99
CA GLU A 105 3.79 -6.45 22.28
C GLU A 105 3.43 -7.90 21.90
N LEU A 106 2.31 -8.43 22.39
CA LEU A 106 1.88 -9.81 22.15
C LEU A 106 1.76 -10.20 20.67
N PRO A 107 1.34 -9.33 19.73
CA PRO A 107 1.28 -9.67 18.31
C PRO A 107 2.65 -9.84 17.64
N TYR A 108 3.73 -9.23 18.13
CA TYR A 108 5.03 -9.25 17.45
C TYR A 108 5.65 -10.64 17.30
N PRO A 109 5.69 -11.52 18.32
CA PRO A 109 6.25 -12.86 18.15
C PRO A 109 5.45 -13.68 17.14
N ILE A 110 4.13 -13.45 17.01
CA ILE A 110 3.28 -14.10 16.02
C ILE A 110 3.59 -13.55 14.62
N ALA A 111 3.64 -12.24 14.46
CA ALA A 111 3.98 -11.58 13.19
C ALA A 111 5.38 -12.01 12.69
N TYR A 112 6.35 -12.13 13.58
CA TYR A 112 7.69 -12.61 13.25
C TYR A 112 7.70 -14.01 12.63
N ARG A 113 6.70 -14.86 12.95
CA ARG A 113 6.58 -16.20 12.35
C ARG A 113 6.13 -16.19 10.89
N PHE A 114 5.57 -15.10 10.40
CA PHE A 114 5.29 -14.93 8.98
C PHE A 114 6.57 -14.76 8.14
N LEU A 115 7.71 -14.48 8.76
CA LEU A 115 8.98 -14.37 8.05
C LEU A 115 9.54 -15.75 7.72
N THR A 116 10.17 -15.91 6.55
CA THR A 116 10.86 -17.15 6.20
C THR A 116 12.00 -17.46 7.18
N PRO A 117 12.37 -18.75 7.35
CA PRO A 117 13.55 -19.10 8.17
C PRO A 117 14.83 -18.36 7.70
N ALA A 118 14.99 -18.16 6.39
CA ALA A 118 16.13 -17.43 5.83
C ALA A 118 16.11 -15.96 6.22
N TYR A 119 14.94 -15.31 6.21
CA TYR A 119 14.82 -13.91 6.61
C TYR A 119 15.05 -13.76 8.12
N ARG A 120 14.51 -14.65 8.96
CA ARG A 120 14.76 -14.64 10.42
C ARG A 120 16.22 -14.84 10.80
N LYS A 121 17.03 -15.51 9.96
CA LYS A 121 18.48 -15.60 10.17
C LYS A 121 19.18 -14.25 9.95
N ARG A 122 18.68 -13.41 9.03
CA ARG A 122 19.21 -12.07 8.73
C ARG A 122 18.66 -11.02 9.69
N LEU A 123 17.42 -11.18 10.14
CA LEU A 123 16.72 -10.24 11.02
C LEU A 123 16.34 -10.98 12.31
N THR A 124 17.15 -10.83 13.36
CA THR A 124 16.85 -11.41 14.68
C THR A 124 15.56 -10.83 15.26
N TYR A 125 14.90 -11.56 16.16
CA TYR A 125 13.66 -11.08 16.79
C TYR A 125 13.87 -9.73 17.52
N LYS A 126 15.01 -9.55 18.20
CA LYS A 126 15.37 -8.28 18.82
C LYS A 126 15.43 -7.14 17.79
N ALA A 127 16.17 -7.32 16.70
CA ALA A 127 16.25 -6.33 15.62
C ALA A 127 14.90 -6.11 14.92
N TYR A 128 14.03 -7.13 14.87
CA TYR A 128 12.67 -7.01 14.38
C TYR A 128 11.83 -6.09 15.29
N LEU A 129 11.89 -6.25 16.61
CA LEU A 129 11.21 -5.36 17.57
C LEU A 129 11.73 -3.92 17.48
N GLU A 130 13.04 -3.74 17.40
CA GLU A 130 13.65 -2.41 17.24
C GLU A 130 13.14 -1.65 16.00
N LYS A 131 12.84 -2.36 14.92
CA LYS A 131 12.21 -1.76 13.71
C LYS A 131 10.76 -1.30 13.92
N HIS A 132 10.10 -1.79 14.96
CA HIS A 132 8.73 -1.43 15.31
C HIS A 132 8.67 -0.51 16.54
N ALA A 133 9.83 -0.02 17.01
CA ALA A 133 9.90 0.90 18.14
C ALA A 133 9.05 2.14 17.88
N ASP A 134 8.26 2.51 18.89
CA ASP A 134 7.34 3.65 18.87
C ASP A 134 6.22 3.59 17.83
N ILE A 135 6.02 2.47 17.16
CA ILE A 135 4.83 2.26 16.31
C ILE A 135 3.69 1.78 17.21
N THR A 136 2.61 2.54 17.23
CA THR A 136 1.42 2.26 18.06
C THR A 136 0.23 1.75 17.25
N HIS A 137 0.28 1.90 15.94
CA HIS A 137 -0.73 1.38 15.01
C HIS A 137 -0.17 1.29 13.61
N THR A 138 -0.57 0.25 12.84
CA THR A 138 -0.15 0.06 11.46
C THR A 138 -1.37 -0.19 10.58
N SER A 139 -1.54 0.65 9.55
CA SER A 139 -2.55 0.48 8.50
C SER A 139 -1.86 0.19 7.17
N LEU A 140 -2.28 -0.89 6.49
CA LEU A 140 -1.89 -1.18 5.11
C LEU A 140 -2.85 -0.43 4.17
N LEU A 141 -2.36 0.55 3.44
CA LEU A 141 -3.18 1.39 2.56
C LEU A 141 -3.24 0.87 1.13
N LYS A 142 -2.12 0.34 0.64
CA LYS A 142 -2.00 -0.17 -0.72
C LYS A 142 -1.30 -1.52 -0.72
N LEU A 143 -1.79 -2.41 -1.57
CA LEU A 143 -1.21 -3.72 -1.83
C LEU A 143 -1.38 -4.02 -3.31
N LYS A 144 -0.28 -4.23 -4.03
CA LYS A 144 -0.32 -4.54 -5.46
C LYS A 144 0.75 -5.56 -5.81
N PRO A 145 0.39 -6.70 -6.44
CA PRO A 145 1.40 -7.57 -7.03
C PRO A 145 2.11 -6.81 -8.16
N VAL A 146 3.43 -6.90 -8.16
CA VAL A 146 4.28 -6.24 -9.15
C VAL A 146 5.32 -7.23 -9.68
N ARG A 147 5.91 -6.89 -10.83
CA ARG A 147 6.97 -7.72 -11.38
C ARG A 147 8.11 -7.88 -10.38
N ASN A 148 8.60 -9.09 -10.27
CA ASN A 148 9.81 -9.41 -9.52
C ASN A 148 10.98 -9.65 -10.48
N ASP A 149 12.05 -8.91 -10.30
CA ASP A 149 13.28 -9.08 -11.09
C ASP A 149 14.26 -10.08 -10.46
N ARG A 150 13.94 -10.60 -9.25
CA ARG A 150 14.71 -11.68 -8.61
C ARG A 150 14.37 -13.02 -9.25
N VAL A 151 15.40 -13.80 -9.55
CA VAL A 151 15.25 -15.17 -10.12
C VAL A 151 15.10 -16.27 -9.05
N ASP A 152 14.77 -15.88 -7.82
CA ASP A 152 14.75 -16.76 -6.64
C ASP A 152 13.37 -17.37 -6.33
N GLY A 153 12.40 -17.23 -7.25
CA GLY A 153 11.04 -17.73 -7.12
C GLY A 153 10.16 -16.96 -6.12
N SER A 154 10.64 -15.83 -5.60
CA SER A 154 9.78 -14.97 -4.77
C SER A 154 8.76 -14.22 -5.62
N LEU A 155 7.63 -13.87 -4.99
CA LEU A 155 6.64 -12.93 -5.52
C LEU A 155 6.87 -11.58 -4.87
N ARG A 156 6.76 -10.50 -5.64
CA ARG A 156 7.00 -9.13 -5.18
C ARG A 156 5.70 -8.36 -5.12
N TYR A 157 5.48 -7.68 -4.02
CA TYR A 157 4.32 -6.82 -3.78
C TYR A 157 4.76 -5.42 -3.43
N PHE A 158 4.15 -4.43 -4.07
CA PHE A 158 4.21 -3.05 -3.63
C PHE A 158 3.26 -2.87 -2.46
N VAL A 159 3.72 -2.16 -1.41
CA VAL A 159 2.92 -1.79 -0.25
C VAL A 159 3.10 -0.31 0.09
N GLU A 160 2.07 0.29 0.66
CA GLU A 160 2.15 1.57 1.35
C GLU A 160 1.49 1.42 2.72
N LEU A 161 2.18 1.86 3.73
CA LEU A 161 1.78 1.78 5.14
C LEU A 161 1.58 3.18 5.71
N GLU A 162 0.57 3.33 6.53
CA GLU A 162 0.38 4.44 7.45
C GLU A 162 0.59 3.92 8.86
N THR A 163 1.41 4.60 9.64
CA THR A 163 1.66 4.27 11.04
C THR A 163 1.35 5.45 11.94
N ILE A 164 0.89 5.16 13.15
CA ILE A 164 0.79 6.14 14.21
C ILE A 164 2.00 5.95 15.11
N LEU A 165 2.73 7.04 15.40
CA LEU A 165 3.94 6.99 16.19
C LEU A 165 3.70 7.54 17.59
N GLY A 166 4.25 6.86 18.61
CA GLY A 166 4.43 7.39 19.95
C GLY A 166 5.59 8.39 19.98
N THR A 167 5.48 9.41 20.81
CA THR A 167 6.57 10.39 21.01
C THR A 167 6.72 10.78 22.48
N LYS A 168 7.90 11.31 22.82
CA LYS A 168 8.17 11.87 24.17
C LYS A 168 7.33 13.10 24.51
N LYS A 169 6.74 13.74 23.51
CA LYS A 169 5.91 14.96 23.68
C LYS A 169 4.43 14.68 23.76
N GLY A 170 3.99 13.41 23.71
CA GLY A 170 2.58 13.02 23.70
C GLY A 170 1.82 13.40 22.41
N VAL A 171 2.51 13.91 21.41
CA VAL A 171 1.95 14.14 20.07
C VAL A 171 2.09 12.85 19.27
N THR A 172 1.02 12.39 18.65
CA THR A 172 0.99 11.16 17.85
C THR A 172 0.93 11.49 16.36
N PRO A 173 2.07 11.69 15.70
CA PRO A 173 2.07 11.98 14.26
C PRO A 173 1.75 10.71 13.47
N PHE A 174 1.12 10.90 12.30
CA PHE A 174 1.10 9.90 11.26
C PHE A 174 2.43 9.89 10.51
N ALA A 175 2.95 8.70 10.25
CA ALA A 175 4.08 8.51 9.37
C ALA A 175 3.68 7.54 8.24
N TYR A 176 4.25 7.75 7.08
CA TYR A 176 3.97 6.94 5.89
C TYR A 176 5.26 6.32 5.39
N SER A 177 5.15 5.07 4.95
CA SER A 177 6.24 4.37 4.28
C SER A 177 5.70 3.53 3.13
N TYR A 178 6.53 3.36 2.11
CA TYR A 178 6.21 2.55 0.94
C TYR A 178 7.40 1.68 0.54
N GLY A 179 7.13 0.69 -0.27
CA GLY A 179 8.20 -0.15 -0.79
C GLY A 179 7.72 -1.52 -1.22
N PHE A 180 8.59 -2.51 -1.06
CA PHE A 180 8.34 -3.83 -1.59
C PHE A 180 8.47 -4.92 -0.53
N VAL A 181 7.52 -5.85 -0.58
CA VAL A 181 7.56 -7.07 0.22
C VAL A 181 7.69 -8.26 -0.71
N TYR A 182 8.62 -9.14 -0.38
CA TYR A 182 8.88 -10.37 -1.13
C TYR A 182 8.32 -11.55 -0.37
N VAL A 183 7.54 -12.38 -1.06
CA VAL A 183 6.86 -13.53 -0.47
C VAL A 183 7.30 -14.80 -1.19
N LYS A 184 7.63 -15.84 -0.44
CA LYS A 184 8.02 -17.15 -0.97
C LYS A 184 7.09 -18.24 -0.52
N ARG A 185 6.91 -19.23 -1.36
CA ARG A 185 6.27 -20.50 -0.97
C ARG A 185 7.20 -21.30 -0.06
N VAL A 186 6.71 -21.67 1.10
CA VAL A 186 7.42 -22.52 2.08
C VAL A 186 6.50 -23.66 2.50
N GLY A 187 6.81 -24.88 2.06
CA GLY A 187 5.89 -26.01 2.24
C GLY A 187 4.56 -25.76 1.54
N ASN A 188 3.47 -25.85 2.28
CA ASN A 188 2.10 -25.67 1.76
C ASN A 188 1.58 -24.22 1.90
N GLY A 189 2.38 -23.31 2.42
CA GLY A 189 1.98 -21.91 2.63
C GLY A 189 2.95 -20.91 2.02
N TYR A 190 2.69 -19.64 2.27
CA TYR A 190 3.52 -18.52 1.83
C TYR A 190 4.05 -17.77 3.04
N LEU A 191 5.32 -17.34 2.99
CA LEU A 191 5.97 -16.57 4.04
C LEU A 191 6.72 -15.37 3.43
N ILE A 192 6.92 -14.35 4.24
CA ILE A 192 7.64 -13.12 3.86
C ILE A 192 9.14 -13.38 3.89
N ASP A 193 9.81 -13.17 2.77
CA ASP A 193 11.26 -13.40 2.60
C ASP A 193 12.10 -12.14 2.72
N ASP A 194 11.49 -10.98 2.46
CA ASP A 194 12.16 -9.68 2.59
C ASP A 194 11.14 -8.55 2.66
N ILE A 195 11.48 -7.48 3.38
CA ILE A 195 10.69 -6.24 3.48
C ILE A 195 11.64 -5.07 3.28
N GLN A 196 11.39 -4.25 2.25
CA GLN A 196 12.17 -3.07 1.89
C GLN A 196 11.24 -1.87 1.87
N LEU A 197 11.29 -1.04 2.89
CA LEU A 197 10.45 0.14 3.03
C LEU A 197 11.30 1.40 3.13
N THR A 198 10.77 2.48 2.56
CA THR A 198 11.31 3.85 2.61
C THR A 198 10.23 4.77 3.14
N GLY A 199 10.59 5.72 3.99
CA GLY A 199 9.65 6.73 4.48
C GLY A 199 9.20 7.69 3.37
N GLU A 200 7.95 8.16 3.45
CA GLU A 200 7.46 9.22 2.58
C GLU A 200 7.80 10.59 3.15
N ASP A 201 8.22 11.50 2.28
CA ASP A 201 8.45 12.90 2.63
C ASP A 201 7.20 13.73 2.31
N PHE A 202 6.55 14.25 3.35
CA PHE A 202 5.38 15.13 3.21
C PHE A 202 5.72 16.62 3.26
N LEU A 203 6.84 16.97 3.86
CA LEU A 203 7.19 18.38 4.05
C LEU A 203 7.67 19.04 2.76
N CYS A 204 8.46 18.29 1.99
CA CYS A 204 9.07 18.78 0.76
C CYS A 204 8.32 18.37 -0.51
N ALA A 205 7.26 17.56 -0.40
CA ALA A 205 6.53 17.02 -1.53
C ALA A 205 6.18 18.03 -2.64
N PRO A 206 5.66 19.23 -2.34
CA PRO A 206 5.34 20.23 -3.38
C PRO A 206 6.55 20.84 -4.08
N TYR A 207 7.74 20.68 -3.50
CA TYR A 207 8.98 21.33 -3.96
C TYR A 207 9.96 20.33 -4.59
N HIS A 208 9.58 19.05 -4.67
CA HIS A 208 10.41 18.04 -5.31
C HIS A 208 10.46 18.22 -6.82
N GLY A 209 11.54 17.73 -7.38
CA GLY A 209 11.83 17.85 -8.79
C GLY A 209 10.88 17.08 -9.70
N TRP A 210 11.29 16.92 -10.91
CA TRP A 210 10.54 16.29 -11.99
C TRP A 210 10.19 14.81 -11.75
N ASP A 211 10.94 14.12 -10.93
CA ASP A 211 10.80 12.69 -10.63
C ASP A 211 9.59 12.32 -9.75
N TRP A 212 8.86 13.32 -9.28
CA TRP A 212 7.61 13.10 -8.53
C TRP A 212 6.43 12.66 -9.38
N LYS A 213 6.43 13.00 -10.66
CA LYS A 213 5.29 12.73 -11.54
C LYS A 213 5.66 11.74 -12.63
N ALA A 214 4.83 10.70 -12.78
CA ALA A 214 5.00 9.66 -13.78
C ALA A 214 5.28 10.19 -15.18
N GLU A 215 4.51 11.20 -15.60
CA GLU A 215 4.64 11.81 -16.93
C GLU A 215 6.02 12.48 -17.13
N HIS A 216 6.55 13.10 -16.08
CA HIS A 216 7.88 13.70 -16.12
C HIS A 216 8.99 12.64 -16.11
N VAL A 217 8.83 11.59 -15.28
CA VAL A 217 9.75 10.45 -15.27
C VAL A 217 9.86 9.84 -16.65
N ILE A 218 8.75 9.57 -17.33
CA ILE A 218 8.76 9.00 -18.67
C ILE A 218 9.44 9.95 -19.66
N ARG A 219 9.06 11.24 -19.65
CA ARG A 219 9.62 12.21 -20.58
C ARG A 219 11.12 12.37 -20.42
N ILE A 220 11.61 12.43 -19.19
CA ILE A 220 13.04 12.68 -18.91
C ILE A 220 13.84 11.38 -18.99
N LYS A 221 13.50 10.36 -18.18
CA LYS A 221 14.30 9.12 -18.13
C LYS A 221 14.25 8.35 -19.44
N TYR A 222 13.06 8.14 -19.98
CA TYR A 222 12.89 7.31 -21.19
C TYR A 222 12.90 8.14 -22.48
N GLY A 223 12.49 9.40 -22.40
CA GLY A 223 12.55 10.33 -23.52
C GLY A 223 13.93 10.95 -23.69
N ASP A 224 14.33 11.81 -22.74
CA ASP A 224 15.55 12.60 -22.90
C ASP A 224 16.84 11.78 -22.74
N TRP A 225 16.88 10.85 -21.78
CA TRP A 225 18.07 10.03 -21.57
C TRP A 225 18.17 8.89 -22.58
N CYS A 226 17.12 8.05 -22.68
CA CYS A 226 17.14 6.86 -23.52
C CYS A 226 16.75 7.09 -24.98
N LYS A 227 16.24 8.28 -25.34
CA LYS A 227 15.71 8.59 -26.69
C LYS A 227 14.61 7.60 -27.13
N LEU A 228 13.94 6.93 -26.20
CA LEU A 228 12.97 5.88 -26.48
C LEU A 228 11.57 6.42 -26.79
N VAL A 229 11.19 7.58 -26.26
CA VAL A 229 9.82 8.10 -26.34
C VAL A 229 9.60 8.85 -27.66
N GLY A 230 8.82 8.26 -28.56
CA GLY A 230 8.31 8.93 -29.76
C GLY A 230 6.98 9.67 -29.46
N THR A 231 5.96 8.94 -29.03
CA THR A 231 4.66 9.54 -28.66
C THR A 231 4.19 8.98 -27.34
N MET A 232 3.89 9.87 -26.39
CA MET A 232 3.31 9.49 -25.10
C MET A 232 1.79 9.64 -25.16
N HIS A 233 1.06 8.56 -24.85
CA HIS A 233 -0.39 8.58 -24.76
C HIS A 233 -0.89 9.15 -23.42
N PRO A 234 -2.15 9.60 -23.34
CA PRO A 234 -2.75 10.09 -22.10
C PRO A 234 -2.67 9.05 -20.98
N THR A 235 -2.36 9.52 -19.78
CA THR A 235 -2.31 8.69 -18.58
C THR A 235 -3.68 8.08 -18.28
N ARG A 236 -3.73 6.75 -18.16
CA ARG A 236 -4.90 6.05 -17.63
C ARG A 236 -4.72 5.83 -16.14
N ARG A 237 -5.79 6.04 -15.38
CA ARG A 237 -5.79 5.89 -13.94
C ARG A 237 -6.90 4.95 -13.48
N THR A 238 -6.54 3.99 -12.62
CA THR A 238 -7.48 3.09 -11.93
C THR A 238 -7.12 3.07 -10.45
N GLY A 239 -7.93 3.75 -9.63
CA GLY A 239 -7.60 3.98 -8.23
C GLY A 239 -6.28 4.73 -8.07
N TYR A 240 -5.34 4.12 -7.37
CA TYR A 240 -4.00 4.67 -7.17
C TYR A 240 -2.97 4.21 -8.22
N VAL A 241 -3.37 3.41 -9.21
CA VAL A 241 -2.48 2.92 -10.27
C VAL A 241 -2.60 3.81 -11.49
N LYS A 242 -1.48 4.27 -12.01
CA LYS A 242 -1.34 5.00 -13.27
C LYS A 242 -0.66 4.11 -14.31
N GLN A 243 -1.15 4.16 -15.53
CA GLN A 243 -0.55 3.48 -16.68
C GLN A 243 -0.37 4.48 -17.80
N ILE A 244 0.82 4.55 -18.36
CA ILE A 244 1.16 5.41 -19.49
C ILE A 244 1.72 4.54 -20.60
N ASP A 245 1.04 4.54 -21.74
CA ASP A 245 1.50 3.85 -22.94
C ASP A 245 2.32 4.82 -23.78
N VAL A 246 3.40 4.31 -24.38
CA VAL A 246 4.34 5.07 -25.19
C VAL A 246 4.58 4.31 -26.49
N LEU A 247 4.43 4.99 -27.64
CA LEU A 247 4.99 4.53 -28.90
C LEU A 247 6.47 4.92 -28.90
N GLY A 248 7.33 3.93 -28.94
CA GLY A 248 8.78 4.12 -28.97
C GLY A 248 9.27 4.63 -30.32
N THR A 249 10.46 5.24 -30.32
CA THR A 249 11.17 5.63 -31.55
C THR A 249 11.62 4.43 -32.36
N ASP A 250 11.69 3.26 -31.74
CA ASP A 250 11.97 1.96 -32.37
C ASP A 250 10.72 1.31 -32.99
N GLY A 251 9.55 1.96 -32.91
CA GLY A 251 8.27 1.46 -33.41
C GLY A 251 7.54 0.49 -32.48
N GLU A 252 8.14 0.12 -31.35
CA GLU A 252 7.52 -0.75 -30.35
C GLU A 252 6.60 0.05 -29.43
N THR A 253 5.63 -0.62 -28.80
CA THR A 253 4.74 0.02 -27.82
C THR A 253 5.11 -0.43 -26.40
N TYR A 254 5.35 0.53 -25.54
CA TYR A 254 5.71 0.32 -24.14
C TYR A 254 4.60 0.78 -23.22
N ARG A 255 4.50 0.17 -22.04
CA ARG A 255 3.67 0.59 -20.93
C ARG A 255 4.50 0.73 -19.68
N PHE A 256 4.38 1.88 -19.05
CA PHE A 256 4.93 2.14 -17.73
C PHE A 256 3.81 2.19 -16.70
N GLU A 257 4.00 1.49 -15.61
CA GLU A 257 3.01 1.41 -14.53
C GLU A 257 3.58 2.05 -13.26
N PHE A 258 2.78 2.91 -12.64
CA PHE A 258 3.12 3.63 -11.42
C PHE A 258 2.04 3.44 -10.37
N VAL A 259 2.45 3.51 -9.10
CA VAL A 259 1.56 3.66 -7.95
C VAL A 259 1.70 5.07 -7.40
N GLN A 260 0.58 5.79 -7.30
CA GLN A 260 0.57 7.09 -6.64
C GLN A 260 0.50 6.90 -5.13
N LEU A 261 1.44 7.50 -4.39
CA LEU A 261 1.49 7.52 -2.93
C LEU A 261 0.50 8.52 -2.32
N THR A 262 0.33 8.47 -1.01
CA THR A 262 -0.52 9.42 -0.27
C THR A 262 0.03 10.84 -0.34
N ASN A 263 1.35 11.03 -0.38
CA ASN A 263 2.00 12.33 -0.62
C ASN A 263 1.96 12.79 -2.09
N GLN A 264 1.24 12.07 -2.98
CA GLN A 264 1.08 12.30 -4.41
C GLN A 264 2.29 11.99 -5.28
N MET A 265 3.38 11.47 -4.73
CA MET A 265 4.50 10.95 -5.51
C MET A 265 4.06 9.70 -6.31
N ASP A 266 4.54 9.58 -7.53
CA ASP A 266 4.33 8.41 -8.39
C ASP A 266 5.56 7.52 -8.36
N VAL A 267 5.40 6.28 -7.90
CA VAL A 267 6.47 5.28 -7.85
C VAL A 267 6.32 4.30 -9.00
N GLU A 268 7.35 4.18 -9.84
CA GLU A 268 7.35 3.19 -10.92
C GLU A 268 7.42 1.77 -10.36
N VAL A 269 6.50 0.92 -10.83
CA VAL A 269 6.37 -0.46 -10.35
C VAL A 269 6.41 -1.50 -11.47
N GLY A 270 6.38 -1.09 -12.73
CA GLY A 270 6.44 -2.03 -13.85
C GLY A 270 6.67 -1.37 -15.20
N GLN A 271 7.37 -2.11 -16.07
CA GLN A 271 7.65 -1.77 -17.44
C GLN A 271 7.27 -2.96 -18.32
N TYR A 272 6.58 -2.69 -19.40
CA TYR A 272 6.07 -3.73 -20.30
C TYR A 272 6.24 -3.30 -21.74
N ARG A 273 6.42 -4.28 -22.65
CA ARG A 273 6.36 -4.11 -24.09
C ARG A 273 5.20 -4.90 -24.65
N ARG A 274 4.52 -4.35 -25.64
CA ARG A 274 3.42 -5.02 -26.32
C ARG A 274 3.98 -6.06 -27.29
N ALA A 275 3.57 -7.31 -27.13
CA ALA A 275 3.93 -8.38 -28.03
C ALA A 275 3.02 -8.37 -29.28
N PRO A 276 3.42 -9.06 -30.39
CA PRO A 276 2.61 -9.14 -31.61
C PRO A 276 1.20 -9.73 -31.39
N ASP A 277 1.04 -10.59 -30.41
CA ASP A 277 -0.25 -11.15 -30.00
C ASP A 277 -1.13 -10.16 -29.18
N GLY A 278 -0.66 -8.93 -29.00
CA GLY A 278 -1.34 -7.88 -28.23
C GLY A 278 -1.14 -7.98 -26.71
N SER A 279 -0.50 -9.04 -26.21
CA SER A 279 -0.22 -9.21 -24.78
C SER A 279 0.91 -8.29 -24.31
N TRP A 280 0.89 -7.94 -23.02
CA TRP A 280 1.95 -7.16 -22.39
C TRP A 280 3.00 -8.09 -21.79
N LYS A 281 4.22 -7.99 -22.28
CA LYS A 281 5.38 -8.75 -21.79
C LYS A 281 6.23 -7.84 -20.93
N PRO A 282 6.63 -8.25 -19.72
CA PRO A 282 7.49 -7.46 -18.87
C PRO A 282 8.86 -7.26 -19.54
N VAL A 283 9.39 -6.04 -19.41
CA VAL A 283 10.76 -5.68 -19.87
C VAL A 283 11.50 -4.99 -18.74
N THR A 284 12.82 -4.90 -18.86
CA THR A 284 13.65 -4.10 -17.97
C THR A 284 14.43 -3.10 -18.82
N ILE A 285 14.10 -1.84 -18.66
CA ILE A 285 14.81 -0.72 -19.26
C ILE A 285 15.45 0.04 -18.10
N ASN A 286 16.78 0.03 -18.02
CA ASN A 286 17.48 0.82 -17.02
C ASN A 286 17.85 2.18 -17.62
N PRO A 287 17.18 3.27 -17.25
CA PRO A 287 17.44 4.58 -17.83
C PRO A 287 18.82 5.14 -17.46
N GLU A 288 19.44 4.68 -16.37
CA GLU A 288 20.76 5.14 -15.96
C GLU A 288 21.83 4.67 -16.96
N THR A 289 21.70 3.47 -17.54
CA THR A 289 22.62 2.99 -18.57
C THR A 289 22.54 3.80 -19.85
N CYS A 290 21.41 4.47 -20.10
CA CYS A 290 21.26 5.35 -21.25
C CYS A 290 22.10 6.64 -21.13
N LEU A 291 22.39 7.08 -19.91
CA LEU A 291 23.27 8.24 -19.66
C LEU A 291 24.76 7.90 -19.87
N GLU A 292 25.14 6.68 -19.48
CA GLU A 292 26.54 6.23 -19.59
C GLU A 292 26.96 5.99 -21.04
N GLY A 293 26.02 5.58 -21.90
CA GLY A 293 26.28 5.32 -23.34
C GLY A 293 26.28 6.57 -24.21
N GLY A 294 25.94 7.75 -23.69
CA GLY A 294 25.83 9.00 -24.43
C GLY A 294 27.13 9.83 -24.50
N ASN A 295 28.23 9.37 -23.92
CA ASN A 295 29.55 10.04 -23.94
C ASN A 295 30.50 9.42 -24.99
N GLY A 296 29.98 9.12 -26.19
CA GLY A 296 30.78 8.67 -27.34
C GLY A 296 30.63 9.62 -28.51
#